data_e69f733a84d70e59e5308cf2f5871d46
#
_entry.id   e69f733a84d70e59e5308cf2f5871d46
#
_cell.length_a   1.000
_cell.length_b   1.000
_cell.length_c   1.000
_cell.angle_alpha   90.00
_cell.angle_beta   90.00
_cell.angle_gamma   90.00
#
_symmetry.space_group_name_H-M   'P 1'
#
loop_
_entity.id
_entity.type
_entity.pdbx_description
1 polymer ?
#
loop_
_entity_poly.entity_id
_entity_poly.type
_entity_poly.pdbx_seq_one_letter_code
_entity_poly.pdbx_strand_id
1 'polypeptide(L)'
;MKKINILVTTVGGVTSPDILKAYRNTPGYEIKIVGTDAFEFAVGKMFVDHFEILPISKGNEKLFIKEIKRLVKKYSIDLIIPCGNDDNLVISRYKDLIPCKIMTGNYKDLLIAYDKGKVYEELEF
;
A
#
# COMPACT_ATOMS: atom_id res chain seq x y z
N MET A 1 -22.22 11.78 -2.09
CA MET A 1 -21.24 10.77 -1.63
C MET A 1 -19.94 11.45 -1.21
N LYS A 2 -19.31 10.94 -0.19
CA LYS A 2 -18.00 11.43 0.24
C LYS A 2 -16.92 10.96 -0.73
N LYS A 3 -16.07 11.89 -1.18
CA LYS A 3 -14.95 11.59 -2.08
C LYS A 3 -13.70 11.25 -1.28
N ILE A 4 -13.03 10.16 -1.64
CA ILE A 4 -11.78 9.71 -1.01
C ILE A 4 -10.81 9.29 -2.10
N ASN A 5 -9.57 9.80 -1.98
CA ASN A 5 -8.46 9.37 -2.83
C ASN A 5 -7.60 8.38 -2.06
N ILE A 6 -7.45 7.17 -2.57
CA ILE A 6 -6.62 6.14 -1.95
C ILE A 6 -5.41 5.80 -2.81
N LEU A 7 -4.32 5.47 -2.14
CA LEU A 7 -3.11 4.94 -2.77
C LEU A 7 -2.98 3.48 -2.36
N VAL A 8 -2.97 2.58 -3.35
CA VAL A 8 -2.83 1.14 -3.12
C VAL A 8 -1.52 0.68 -3.75
N THR A 9 -0.64 0.07 -2.96
CA THR A 9 0.65 -0.41 -3.46
C THR A 9 0.58 -1.87 -3.91
N THR A 10 1.57 -2.30 -4.68
CA THR A 10 1.71 -3.70 -5.14
C THR A 10 0.45 -4.21 -5.86
N VAL A 11 -0.09 -3.40 -6.77
CA VAL A 11 -1.30 -3.76 -7.52
C VAL A 11 -1.06 -4.85 -8.58
N GLY A 12 0.18 -5.30 -8.76
CA GLY A 12 0.53 -6.46 -9.58
C GLY A 12 0.27 -7.81 -8.90
N GLY A 13 -0.11 -7.85 -7.63
CA GLY A 13 -0.45 -9.08 -6.93
C GLY A 13 -1.69 -9.75 -7.51
N VAL A 14 -1.74 -11.08 -7.45
CA VAL A 14 -2.83 -11.87 -8.08
C VAL A 14 -4.22 -11.58 -7.52
N THR A 15 -4.32 -11.12 -6.27
CA THR A 15 -5.59 -10.78 -5.63
C THR A 15 -6.01 -9.33 -5.85
N SER A 16 -5.17 -8.51 -6.47
CA SER A 16 -5.40 -7.08 -6.62
C SER A 16 -6.70 -6.73 -7.37
N PRO A 17 -7.07 -7.41 -8.46
CA PRO A 17 -8.30 -7.05 -9.17
C PRO A 17 -9.54 -7.08 -8.28
N ASP A 18 -9.68 -8.12 -7.48
CA ASP A 18 -10.84 -8.27 -6.58
C ASP A 18 -10.83 -7.26 -5.45
N ILE A 19 -9.66 -7.03 -4.86
CA ILE A 19 -9.48 -6.04 -3.80
C ILE A 19 -9.80 -4.62 -4.30
N LEU A 20 -9.29 -4.25 -5.47
CA LEU A 20 -9.52 -2.92 -6.06
C LEU A 20 -11.01 -2.72 -6.40
N LYS A 21 -11.69 -3.74 -6.92
CA LYS A 21 -13.12 -3.70 -7.16
C LYS A 21 -13.90 -3.52 -5.86
N ALA A 22 -13.51 -4.22 -4.80
CA ALA A 22 -14.14 -4.09 -3.49
C ALA A 22 -14.01 -2.66 -2.94
N TYR A 23 -12.84 -2.06 -3.02
CA TYR A 23 -12.65 -0.67 -2.60
C TYR A 23 -13.52 0.29 -3.40
N ARG A 24 -13.52 0.14 -4.72
CA ARG A 24 -14.30 1.01 -5.61
C ARG A 24 -15.80 0.96 -5.33
N ASN A 25 -16.30 -0.19 -4.94
CA ASN A 25 -17.73 -0.43 -4.68
C ASN A 25 -18.13 -0.19 -3.21
N THR A 26 -17.33 0.52 -2.44
CA THR A 26 -17.64 0.84 -1.05
C THR A 26 -18.86 1.75 -0.97
N PRO A 27 -19.97 1.32 -0.31
CA PRO A 27 -21.19 2.13 -0.23
C PRO A 27 -20.95 3.47 0.46
N GLY A 28 -21.57 4.53 -0.08
CA GLY A 28 -21.49 5.87 0.50
C GLY A 28 -20.24 6.67 0.14
N TYR A 29 -19.35 6.09 -0.66
CA TYR A 29 -18.10 6.74 -1.04
C TYR A 29 -17.88 6.72 -2.55
N GLU A 30 -17.33 7.81 -3.06
CA GLU A 30 -16.78 7.88 -4.41
C GLU A 30 -15.26 7.77 -4.26
N ILE A 31 -14.70 6.62 -4.64
CA ILE A 31 -13.30 6.29 -4.40
C ILE A 31 -12.49 6.43 -5.69
N LYS A 32 -11.47 7.29 -5.64
CA LYS A 32 -10.45 7.40 -6.67
C LYS A 32 -9.23 6.62 -6.23
N ILE A 33 -8.75 5.73 -7.09
CA ILE A 33 -7.66 4.81 -6.79
C ILE A 33 -6.41 5.19 -7.59
N VAL A 34 -5.33 5.45 -6.88
CA VAL A 34 -3.98 5.52 -7.43
C VAL A 34 -3.30 4.20 -7.08
N GLY A 35 -2.96 3.41 -8.08
CA GLY A 35 -2.26 2.14 -7.89
C GLY A 35 -0.79 2.27 -8.18
N THR A 36 0.04 1.55 -7.46
CA THR A 36 1.49 1.53 -7.70
C THR A 36 2.03 0.10 -7.75
N ASP A 37 3.10 -0.07 -8.50
CA ASP A 37 3.85 -1.31 -8.57
C ASP A 37 5.27 -1.00 -9.06
N ALA A 38 6.20 -1.93 -8.84
CA ALA A 38 7.54 -1.82 -9.39
C ALA A 38 7.59 -2.19 -10.89
N PHE A 39 6.57 -2.86 -11.40
CA PHE A 39 6.52 -3.35 -12.77
C PHE A 39 5.40 -2.68 -13.57
N GLU A 40 5.73 -2.27 -14.79
CA GLU A 40 4.80 -1.58 -15.69
C GLU A 40 3.57 -2.41 -16.04
N PHE A 41 3.72 -3.72 -16.15
CA PHE A 41 2.65 -4.63 -16.57
C PHE A 41 1.90 -5.27 -15.40
N ALA A 42 1.75 -4.54 -14.31
CA ALA A 42 0.97 -4.99 -13.17
C ALA A 42 -0.50 -5.19 -13.55
N VAL A 43 -1.09 -6.34 -13.20
CA VAL A 43 -2.47 -6.68 -13.55
C VAL A 43 -3.48 -5.69 -12.98
N GLY A 44 -3.24 -5.15 -11.80
CA GLY A 44 -4.11 -4.17 -11.15
C GLY A 44 -4.14 -2.82 -11.84
N LYS A 45 -3.20 -2.54 -12.74
CA LYS A 45 -3.18 -1.30 -13.53
C LYS A 45 -4.49 -1.03 -14.28
N MET A 46 -5.18 -2.08 -14.70
CA MET A 46 -6.46 -1.99 -15.42
C MET A 46 -7.63 -1.56 -14.52
N PHE A 47 -7.47 -1.61 -13.20
CA PHE A 47 -8.53 -1.39 -12.23
C PHE A 47 -8.35 -0.13 -11.39
N VAL A 48 -7.39 0.71 -11.74
CA VAL A 48 -7.08 1.96 -11.04
C VAL A 48 -7.34 3.17 -11.94
N ASP A 49 -7.53 4.33 -11.32
CA ASP A 49 -7.72 5.59 -12.07
C ASP A 49 -6.38 6.16 -12.55
N HIS A 50 -5.35 6.01 -11.74
CA HIS A 50 -3.98 6.41 -12.07
C HIS A 50 -3.01 5.31 -11.64
N PHE A 51 -1.99 5.08 -12.45
CA PHE A 51 -0.94 4.10 -12.15
C PHE A 51 0.43 4.79 -12.15
N GLU A 52 1.23 4.51 -11.14
CA GLU A 52 2.59 5.02 -11.00
C GLU A 52 3.56 3.87 -10.74
N ILE A 53 4.70 3.89 -11.41
CA ILE A 53 5.77 2.94 -11.15
C ILE A 53 6.62 3.48 -9.99
N LEU A 54 6.85 2.64 -8.99
CA LEU A 54 7.72 2.95 -7.86
C LEU A 54 8.92 2.02 -7.82
N PRO A 55 10.04 2.44 -7.23
CA PRO A 55 11.13 1.51 -7.00
C PRO A 55 10.69 0.38 -6.07
N ILE A 56 11.37 -0.76 -6.14
CA ILE A 56 11.18 -1.84 -5.18
C ILE A 56 11.53 -1.30 -3.80
N SER A 57 10.62 -1.47 -2.82
CA SER A 57 10.80 -0.91 -1.48
C SER A 57 11.95 -1.54 -0.72
N LYS A 58 12.08 -2.86 -0.81
CA LYS A 58 13.18 -3.60 -0.17
C LYS A 58 14.52 -3.21 -0.78
N GLY A 59 15.42 -2.71 0.05
CA GLY A 59 16.74 -2.24 -0.40
C GLY A 59 16.76 -0.81 -0.93
N ASN A 60 15.62 -0.15 -1.13
CA ASN A 60 15.51 1.22 -1.61
C ASN A 60 14.54 2.06 -0.75
N GLU A 61 14.54 1.82 0.55
CA GLU A 61 13.53 2.37 1.45
C GLU A 61 13.38 3.88 1.37
N LYS A 62 14.49 4.62 1.42
CA LYS A 62 14.46 6.09 1.39
C LYS A 62 13.88 6.64 0.09
N LEU A 63 14.29 6.06 -1.05
CA LEU A 63 13.78 6.47 -2.35
C LEU A 63 12.29 6.12 -2.48
N PHE A 64 11.90 4.92 -2.04
CA PHE A 64 10.52 4.48 -2.06
C PHE A 64 9.62 5.43 -1.25
N ILE A 65 10.01 5.78 -0.03
CA ILE A 65 9.25 6.70 0.83
C ILE A 65 9.19 8.11 0.23
N LYS A 66 10.28 8.58 -0.36
CA LYS A 66 10.29 9.86 -1.07
C LYS A 66 9.24 9.90 -2.18
N GLU A 67 9.16 8.81 -2.96
CA GLU A 67 8.18 8.69 -4.03
C GLU A 67 6.75 8.56 -3.50
N ILE A 68 6.54 7.82 -2.42
CA ILE A 68 5.23 7.75 -1.75
C ILE A 68 4.77 9.16 -1.33
N LYS A 69 5.63 9.92 -0.68
CA LYS A 69 5.33 11.31 -0.28
C LYS A 69 5.00 12.21 -1.47
N ARG A 70 5.71 12.04 -2.57
CA ARG A 70 5.43 12.78 -3.81
C ARG A 70 4.03 12.47 -4.33
N LEU A 71 3.64 11.19 -4.34
CA LEU A 71 2.33 10.77 -4.81
C LEU A 71 1.20 11.22 -3.88
N VAL A 72 1.42 11.20 -2.57
CA VAL A 72 0.45 11.72 -1.59
C VAL A 72 0.10 13.17 -1.91
N LYS A 73 1.10 13.99 -2.22
CA LYS A 73 0.90 15.38 -2.59
C LYS A 73 0.26 15.53 -3.98
N LYS A 74 0.81 14.82 -4.97
CA LYS A 74 0.36 14.91 -6.38
C LYS A 74 -1.13 14.58 -6.54
N TYR A 75 -1.61 13.55 -5.86
CA TYR A 75 -2.97 13.05 -5.98
C TYR A 75 -3.88 13.39 -4.81
N SER A 76 -3.41 14.21 -3.88
CA SER A 76 -4.16 14.55 -2.65
C SER A 76 -4.70 13.30 -1.96
N ILE A 77 -3.81 12.36 -1.66
CA ILE A 77 -4.18 11.07 -1.08
C ILE A 77 -4.67 11.23 0.35
N ASP A 78 -5.83 10.65 0.64
CA ASP A 78 -6.43 10.62 1.97
C ASP A 78 -6.03 9.40 2.79
N LEU A 79 -5.80 8.26 2.12
CA LEU A 79 -5.48 7.00 2.76
C LEU A 79 -4.54 6.18 1.91
N ILE A 80 -3.47 5.65 2.52
CA ILE A 80 -2.59 4.66 1.90
C ILE A 80 -2.99 3.28 2.39
N ILE A 81 -3.15 2.34 1.45
CA ILE A 81 -3.37 0.92 1.72
C ILE A 81 -2.19 0.15 1.16
N PRO A 82 -1.17 -0.15 1.99
CA PRO A 82 -0.03 -0.94 1.53
C PRO A 82 -0.44 -2.40 1.35
N CYS A 83 -0.30 -2.88 0.13
CA CYS A 83 -0.44 -4.30 -0.19
C CYS A 83 0.96 -4.85 -0.50
N GLY A 84 1.24 -6.08 -0.12
CA GLY A 84 2.59 -6.62 -0.22
C GLY A 84 3.40 -6.39 1.05
N ASN A 85 4.06 -7.46 1.49
CA ASN A 85 4.74 -7.48 2.79
C ASN A 85 5.88 -6.46 2.88
N ASP A 86 6.71 -6.38 1.84
CA ASP A 86 7.86 -5.46 1.84
C ASP A 86 7.42 -4.00 1.87
N ASP A 87 6.43 -3.64 1.05
CA ASP A 87 5.89 -2.28 1.02
C ASP A 87 5.27 -1.90 2.36
N ASN A 88 4.50 -2.81 2.95
CA ASN A 88 3.86 -2.56 4.23
C ASN A 88 4.89 -2.38 5.35
N LEU A 89 5.94 -3.20 5.38
CA LEU A 89 7.03 -3.06 6.35
C LEU A 89 7.71 -1.69 6.23
N VAL A 90 8.07 -1.28 5.02
CA VAL A 90 8.76 -0.01 4.81
C VAL A 90 7.85 1.18 5.14
N ILE A 91 6.62 1.15 4.69
CA ILE A 91 5.65 2.21 4.99
C ILE A 91 5.38 2.31 6.49
N SER A 92 5.21 1.20 7.19
CA SER A 92 5.00 1.20 8.64
C SER A 92 6.20 1.76 9.41
N ARG A 93 7.40 1.46 8.95
CA ARG A 93 8.64 1.97 9.57
C ARG A 93 8.74 3.49 9.50
N TYR A 94 8.33 4.07 8.39
CA TYR A 94 8.43 5.50 8.12
C TYR A 94 7.09 6.24 8.17
N LYS A 95 6.06 5.65 8.77
CA LYS A 95 4.69 6.20 8.74
C LYS A 95 4.60 7.62 9.30
N ASP A 96 5.41 7.97 10.29
CA ASP A 96 5.39 9.31 10.90
C ASP A 96 5.90 10.41 9.96
N LEU A 97 6.58 10.05 8.87
CA LEU A 97 7.06 10.97 7.85
C LEU A 97 6.06 11.17 6.71
N ILE A 98 5.00 10.40 6.65
CA ILE A 98 4.02 10.41 5.56
C ILE A 98 2.78 11.19 6.00
N PRO A 99 2.44 12.30 5.31
CA PRO A 99 1.39 13.21 5.79
C PRO A 99 -0.03 12.79 5.36
N CYS A 100 -0.42 11.56 5.64
CA CYS A 100 -1.79 11.08 5.43
C CYS A 100 -2.07 9.85 6.30
N LYS A 101 -3.32 9.42 6.34
CA LYS A 101 -3.71 8.19 7.03
C LYS A 101 -3.16 6.97 6.30
N ILE A 102 -2.75 5.96 7.06
CA ILE A 102 -2.18 4.73 6.52
C ILE A 102 -2.82 3.54 7.22
N MET A 103 -3.33 2.60 6.43
CA MET A 103 -3.87 1.35 6.93
C MET A 103 -2.72 0.36 7.13
N THR A 104 -2.02 0.47 8.23
CA THR A 104 -0.88 -0.39 8.56
C THR A 104 -0.81 -0.67 10.06
N GLY A 105 -0.02 -1.68 10.43
CA GLY A 105 0.26 -2.01 11.81
C GLY A 105 1.54 -1.36 12.33
N ASN A 106 1.93 -1.77 13.53
CA ASN A 106 3.20 -1.39 14.12
C ASN A 106 4.33 -2.17 13.42
N TYR A 107 5.44 -1.50 13.11
CA TYR A 107 6.58 -2.11 12.41
C TYR A 107 7.12 -3.35 13.12
N LYS A 108 7.26 -3.32 14.44
CA LYS A 108 7.77 -4.45 15.21
C LYS A 108 6.84 -5.66 15.12
N ASP A 109 5.54 -5.42 15.19
CA ASP A 109 4.53 -6.48 15.08
C ASP A 109 4.48 -7.06 13.68
N LEU A 110 4.63 -6.23 12.65
CA LEU A 110 4.68 -6.69 11.25
C LEU A 110 5.92 -7.52 10.96
N LEU A 111 7.07 -7.19 11.56
CA LEU A 111 8.27 -8.02 11.44
C LEU A 111 8.04 -9.44 11.95
N ILE A 112 7.29 -9.58 13.04
CA ILE A 112 6.91 -10.89 13.59
C ILE A 112 5.87 -11.55 12.67
N ALA A 113 4.82 -10.84 12.30
CA ALA A 113 3.72 -11.37 11.51
C ALA A 113 4.15 -11.90 10.13
N TYR A 114 5.15 -11.28 9.52
CA TYR A 114 5.64 -11.69 8.19
C TYR A 114 6.75 -12.73 8.24
N ASP A 115 7.17 -13.16 9.43
CA ASP A 115 8.12 -14.24 9.64
C ASP A 115 7.40 -15.41 10.31
N LYS A 116 7.13 -16.48 9.58
CA LYS A 116 6.37 -17.64 10.09
C LYS A 116 7.03 -18.30 11.30
N GLY A 117 8.37 -18.35 11.33
CA GLY A 117 9.09 -18.88 12.46
C GLY A 117 8.86 -18.05 13.72
N LYS A 118 8.93 -16.73 13.60
CA LYS A 118 8.66 -15.82 14.73
C LYS A 118 7.21 -15.89 15.20
N VAL A 119 6.25 -16.04 14.28
CA VAL A 119 4.85 -16.23 14.66
C VAL A 119 4.67 -17.48 15.52
N TYR A 120 5.29 -18.58 15.13
CA TYR A 120 5.21 -19.83 15.93
C TYR A 120 5.84 -19.68 17.31
N GLU A 121 6.97 -18.98 17.41
CA GLU A 121 7.62 -18.69 18.70
C GLU A 121 6.70 -17.85 19.60
N GLU A 122 6.11 -16.77 19.09
CA GLU A 122 5.24 -15.88 19.85
C GLU A 122 3.94 -16.56 20.30
N LEU A 123 3.38 -17.45 19.49
CA LEU A 123 2.15 -18.16 19.80
C LEU A 123 2.36 -19.47 20.57
N GLU A 124 3.59 -19.85 20.83
CA GLU A 124 3.95 -21.06 21.58
C GLU A 124 3.30 -22.34 21.06
N PHE A 125 3.31 -22.50 19.76
CA PHE A 125 2.82 -23.73 19.14
C PHE A 125 3.76 -24.92 19.37
#